data_fc57e03542c909298a2d3163fdf515b6
#
_entry.id   fc57e03542c909298a2d3163fdf515b6
#
_cell.length_a   1.000
_cell.length_b   1.000
_cell.length_c   1.000
_cell.angle_alpha   90.00
_cell.angle_beta   90.00
_cell.angle_gamma   90.00
#
_symmetry.space_group_name_H-M   'P 1'
#
loop_
_entity.id
_entity.type
_entity.pdbx_description
1 polymer ?
#
loop_
_entity_poly.entity_id
_entity_poly.type
_entity_poly.pdbx_seq_one_letter_code
_entity_poly.pdbx_strand_id
1 'polypeptide(L)'
;MALPKIGYDIGNEGVRNNCFCFLQDHFEKHPDRACMKWVNTKSKLWFDYNPFARTLTHDTFTYKNIHDMVVHVAAGYKKLGVQKGDCALVYVPMIPWLYAGMFAFQMLGVRCIFLDSFARADQLGYVADLCKPKVWLSGERGFSMGKGQPALEAIPVKINMGPCTKTWTARFEDLLETPEAAEPVAVAQEHTALITFTTGSSGTPKGADRSHRFLAAQHYAIDAFLPYKESDLDLPVFPIFSLNNLAAGVTTILPAINVAEPADNDPYVLYTQITGENITTLTLNPSLLNGLNKYCLEKGKTLPGLRRVAAGGAAVSRDVVEEFAKIAPNAELVVMYGSTEAEPMTHITGKEMLAQRSVTETDPELVDAGVNVGHFAHGLQYKFIRIVRGPIEVASDKQWAELEVPQGSVGELLVAGEHVCRTYYNNPEAFKTSKIRDHNDIVWHRTGDLGRHDEQGNVWIVGRIHNVIERDGKYLFPVQAEVVLKRQPCTRLAAYLGVPDPKLGEKTVCVIAPKDNADIKNQKLCAERETEIRRVMDKNKIPVDQVIFHPDIPMDLRHRSKVEYGILRDELKKSGLV
;
A
#
# COMPACT_ATOMS: atom_id res chain seq x y z
N MET A 1 -9.77 24.26 2.61
CA MET A 1 -11.21 24.12 2.28
C MET A 1 -11.73 22.93 3.05
N ALA A 2 -12.86 23.03 3.75
CA ALA A 2 -13.50 21.84 4.30
C ALA A 2 -13.84 20.92 3.11
N LEU A 3 -13.59 19.61 3.26
CA LEU A 3 -14.07 18.63 2.28
C LEU A 3 -15.57 18.94 2.03
N PRO A 4 -16.04 18.98 0.77
CA PRO A 4 -17.44 19.24 0.52
C PRO A 4 -18.23 18.28 1.39
N LYS A 5 -19.15 18.82 2.19
CA LYS A 5 -20.11 17.99 2.92
C LYS A 5 -20.89 17.25 1.84
N ILE A 6 -20.53 16.00 1.64
CA ILE A 6 -21.32 15.10 0.83
C ILE A 6 -22.69 15.13 1.51
N GLY A 7 -23.75 15.39 0.74
CA GLY A 7 -25.12 15.45 1.29
C GLY A 7 -25.63 14.07 1.65
N TYR A 8 -24.90 13.40 2.56
CA TYR A 8 -25.26 12.09 3.10
C TYR A 8 -26.16 12.30 4.32
N ASP A 9 -27.26 11.59 4.35
CA ASP A 9 -28.09 11.46 5.55
C ASP A 9 -27.30 10.73 6.64
N ILE A 10 -26.75 11.48 7.59
CA ILE A 10 -25.99 10.93 8.72
C ILE A 10 -26.97 10.10 9.57
N GLY A 11 -26.82 8.79 9.52
CA GLY A 11 -27.55 7.84 10.36
C GLY A 11 -28.67 7.06 9.67
N ASN A 12 -29.15 7.46 8.51
CA ASN A 12 -30.16 6.74 7.73
C ASN A 12 -29.57 5.95 6.58
N GLU A 13 -30.22 4.87 6.17
CA GLU A 13 -29.90 4.15 4.95
C GLU A 13 -30.35 4.97 3.74
N GLY A 14 -29.46 5.11 2.76
CA GLY A 14 -29.74 5.80 1.51
C GLY A 14 -28.98 5.21 0.34
N VAL A 15 -29.56 5.26 -0.86
CA VAL A 15 -28.89 4.80 -2.10
C VAL A 15 -27.64 5.63 -2.36
N ARG A 16 -27.69 6.94 -2.12
CA ARG A 16 -26.55 7.85 -2.31
C ARG A 16 -25.38 7.62 -1.36
N ASN A 17 -25.57 6.86 -0.28
CA ASN A 17 -24.48 6.42 0.58
C ASN A 17 -23.63 5.30 -0.06
N ASN A 18 -24.16 4.65 -1.10
CA ASN A 18 -23.48 3.55 -1.77
C ASN A 18 -22.39 4.08 -2.71
N CYS A 19 -21.14 3.66 -2.52
CA CYS A 19 -19.99 4.09 -3.33
C CYS A 19 -20.17 3.80 -4.83
N PHE A 20 -21.02 2.86 -5.21
CA PHE A 20 -21.37 2.63 -6.60
C PHE A 20 -21.90 3.90 -7.29
N CYS A 21 -22.56 4.81 -6.54
CA CYS A 21 -23.11 6.05 -7.09
C CYS A 21 -22.05 6.96 -7.72
N PHE A 22 -20.79 6.88 -7.34
CA PHE A 22 -19.72 7.64 -8.02
C PHE A 22 -19.56 7.19 -9.48
N LEU A 23 -19.58 5.88 -9.73
CA LEU A 23 -19.56 5.34 -11.09
C LEU A 23 -20.83 5.70 -11.87
N GLN A 24 -21.99 5.59 -11.22
CA GLN A 24 -23.28 5.92 -11.83
C GLN A 24 -23.37 7.39 -12.24
N ASP A 25 -22.89 8.33 -11.41
CA ASP A 25 -22.89 9.76 -11.73
C ASP A 25 -22.08 10.07 -13.00
N HIS A 26 -20.96 9.37 -13.23
CA HIS A 26 -20.18 9.52 -14.45
C HIS A 26 -20.85 8.84 -15.65
N PHE A 27 -21.47 7.69 -15.45
CA PHE A 27 -22.27 7.04 -16.48
C PHE A 27 -23.42 7.93 -16.96
N GLU A 28 -24.16 8.53 -16.05
CA GLU A 28 -25.28 9.42 -16.37
C GLU A 28 -24.84 10.68 -17.14
N LYS A 29 -23.68 11.25 -16.79
CA LYS A 29 -23.17 12.48 -17.41
C LYS A 29 -22.41 12.23 -18.71
N HIS A 30 -21.63 11.16 -18.78
CA HIS A 30 -20.67 10.89 -19.84
C HIS A 30 -20.59 9.41 -20.19
N PRO A 31 -21.70 8.76 -20.65
CA PRO A 31 -21.75 7.30 -20.87
C PRO A 31 -20.70 6.78 -21.84
N ASP A 32 -20.42 7.53 -22.90
CA ASP A 32 -19.51 7.11 -23.98
C ASP A 32 -18.04 7.48 -23.71
N ARG A 33 -17.75 8.16 -22.58
CA ARG A 33 -16.38 8.49 -22.22
C ARG A 33 -15.61 7.23 -21.85
N ALA A 34 -14.39 7.08 -22.40
CA ALA A 34 -13.49 6.02 -21.99
C ALA A 34 -13.15 6.15 -20.49
N CYS A 35 -13.38 5.11 -19.71
CA CYS A 35 -13.06 5.08 -18.30
C CYS A 35 -11.93 4.09 -17.98
N MET A 36 -11.74 3.06 -18.83
CA MET A 36 -10.70 2.06 -18.61
C MET A 36 -10.13 1.56 -19.94
N LYS A 37 -8.83 1.37 -19.99
CA LYS A 37 -8.14 0.66 -21.07
C LYS A 37 -7.37 -0.52 -20.50
N TRP A 38 -7.39 -1.62 -21.19
CA TRP A 38 -6.72 -2.84 -20.80
C TRP A 38 -5.99 -3.47 -21.99
N VAL A 39 -4.73 -3.85 -21.77
CA VAL A 39 -3.94 -4.53 -22.80
C VAL A 39 -4.51 -5.92 -23.05
N ASN A 40 -5.11 -6.11 -24.22
CA ASN A 40 -5.64 -7.40 -24.61
C ASN A 40 -4.55 -8.23 -25.28
N THR A 41 -4.10 -9.28 -24.63
CA THR A 41 -3.28 -10.32 -25.24
C THR A 41 -4.19 -11.38 -25.82
N LYS A 42 -4.71 -11.18 -27.02
CA LYS A 42 -5.68 -12.09 -27.69
C LYS A 42 -5.26 -13.56 -27.78
N SER A 43 -4.03 -13.91 -27.45
CA SER A 43 -3.50 -15.24 -27.71
C SER A 43 -3.19 -16.06 -26.46
N LYS A 44 -3.21 -15.49 -25.26
CA LYS A 44 -2.87 -16.22 -24.03
C LYS A 44 -3.58 -15.64 -22.83
N LEU A 45 -3.81 -16.48 -21.83
CA LEU A 45 -4.21 -16.08 -20.50
C LEU A 45 -3.47 -14.79 -20.11
N TRP A 46 -4.20 -13.83 -19.61
CA TRP A 46 -3.77 -12.48 -19.20
C TRP A 46 -2.52 -12.41 -18.28
N PHE A 47 -1.90 -13.55 -17.93
CA PHE A 47 -0.60 -13.67 -17.28
C PHE A 47 0.59 -13.79 -18.25
N ASP A 48 0.35 -14.10 -19.52
CA ASP A 48 1.40 -14.28 -20.52
C ASP A 48 1.59 -13.01 -21.34
N TYR A 49 1.96 -11.93 -20.69
CA TYR A 49 2.39 -10.72 -21.37
C TYR A 49 3.66 -10.99 -22.18
N ASN A 50 3.63 -10.69 -23.48
CA ASN A 50 4.83 -10.74 -24.31
C ASN A 50 5.52 -9.36 -24.27
N PRO A 51 6.64 -9.21 -23.52
CA PRO A 51 7.36 -7.94 -23.43
C PRO A 51 7.97 -7.47 -24.76
N PHE A 52 8.00 -8.33 -25.76
CA PHE A 52 8.54 -8.05 -27.11
C PHE A 52 7.45 -7.67 -28.13
N ALA A 53 6.19 -7.65 -27.75
CA ALA A 53 5.14 -7.15 -28.63
C ALA A 53 5.36 -5.65 -28.85
N ARG A 54 5.74 -5.27 -30.08
CA ARG A 54 6.02 -3.87 -30.46
C ARG A 54 4.79 -2.97 -30.47
N THR A 55 3.59 -3.54 -30.46
CA THR A 55 2.30 -2.84 -30.44
C THR A 55 1.44 -3.45 -29.36
N LEU A 56 1.06 -2.64 -28.36
CA LEU A 56 0.07 -3.01 -27.37
C LEU A 56 -1.31 -2.81 -28.00
N THR A 57 -2.09 -3.87 -28.14
CA THR A 57 -3.52 -3.75 -28.47
C THR A 57 -4.32 -3.58 -27.20
N HIS A 58 -5.25 -2.63 -27.22
CA HIS A 58 -6.07 -2.31 -26.06
C HIS A 58 -7.54 -2.55 -26.35
N ASP A 59 -8.23 -3.13 -25.36
CA ASP A 59 -9.67 -3.00 -25.25
C ASP A 59 -9.97 -1.73 -24.46
N THR A 60 -10.86 -0.90 -24.99
CA THR A 60 -11.31 0.33 -24.34
C THR A 60 -12.72 0.13 -23.84
N PHE A 61 -12.94 0.42 -22.55
CA PHE A 61 -14.23 0.36 -21.88
C PHE A 61 -14.71 1.77 -21.59
N THR A 62 -15.96 2.07 -21.97
CA THR A 62 -16.63 3.32 -21.62
C THR A 62 -17.32 3.18 -20.25
N TYR A 63 -17.77 4.31 -19.68
CA TYR A 63 -18.60 4.25 -18.46
C TYR A 63 -19.86 3.42 -18.69
N LYS A 64 -20.46 3.50 -19.89
CA LYS A 64 -21.60 2.66 -20.26
C LYS A 64 -21.23 1.17 -20.23
N ASN A 65 -20.08 0.79 -20.79
CA ASN A 65 -19.68 -0.62 -20.81
C ASN A 65 -19.50 -1.17 -19.38
N ILE A 66 -18.80 -0.42 -18.52
CA ILE A 66 -18.58 -0.86 -17.13
C ILE A 66 -19.92 -0.87 -16.37
N HIS A 67 -20.75 0.14 -16.52
CA HIS A 67 -22.07 0.21 -15.88
C HIS A 67 -22.96 -0.97 -16.29
N ASP A 68 -23.08 -1.25 -17.59
CA ASP A 68 -23.88 -2.36 -18.11
C ASP A 68 -23.38 -3.70 -17.53
N MET A 69 -22.06 -3.92 -17.50
CA MET A 69 -21.47 -5.11 -16.85
C MET A 69 -21.87 -5.19 -15.36
N VAL A 70 -21.78 -4.08 -14.62
CA VAL A 70 -22.08 -4.06 -13.18
C VAL A 70 -23.54 -4.42 -12.91
N VAL A 71 -24.51 -3.80 -13.63
CA VAL A 71 -25.93 -4.01 -13.34
C VAL A 71 -26.40 -5.42 -13.70
N HIS A 72 -25.88 -6.00 -14.78
CA HIS A 72 -26.18 -7.39 -15.19
C HIS A 72 -25.52 -8.42 -14.24
N VAL A 73 -24.25 -8.24 -13.89
CA VAL A 73 -23.55 -9.09 -12.92
C VAL A 73 -24.22 -9.03 -11.56
N ALA A 74 -24.64 -7.84 -11.10
CA ALA A 74 -25.38 -7.69 -9.84
C ALA A 74 -26.72 -8.44 -9.86
N ALA A 75 -27.45 -8.40 -10.98
CA ALA A 75 -28.68 -9.20 -11.14
C ALA A 75 -28.38 -10.71 -11.10
N GLY A 76 -27.29 -11.14 -11.74
CA GLY A 76 -26.81 -12.53 -11.67
C GLY A 76 -26.44 -12.94 -10.24
N TYR A 77 -25.77 -12.10 -9.47
CA TYR A 77 -25.46 -12.35 -8.06
C TYR A 77 -26.75 -12.54 -7.23
N LYS A 78 -27.77 -11.70 -7.45
CA LYS A 78 -29.08 -11.87 -6.78
C LYS A 78 -29.72 -13.22 -7.11
N LYS A 79 -29.65 -13.69 -8.37
CA LYS A 79 -30.14 -15.03 -8.75
C LYS A 79 -29.40 -16.17 -8.04
N LEU A 80 -28.10 -15.96 -7.73
CA LEU A 80 -27.31 -16.90 -6.91
C LEU A 80 -27.59 -16.77 -5.40
N GLY A 81 -28.57 -15.96 -5.01
CA GLY A 81 -28.99 -15.77 -3.62
C GLY A 81 -28.12 -14.81 -2.83
N VAL A 82 -27.27 -14.02 -3.48
CA VAL A 82 -26.43 -13.00 -2.83
C VAL A 82 -27.29 -11.80 -2.42
N GLN A 83 -27.12 -11.31 -1.18
CA GLN A 83 -27.93 -10.24 -0.59
C GLN A 83 -27.07 -9.24 0.18
N LYS A 84 -27.66 -8.07 0.47
CA LYS A 84 -27.06 -7.03 1.32
C LYS A 84 -26.57 -7.64 2.63
N GLY A 85 -25.35 -7.27 3.02
CA GLY A 85 -24.71 -7.74 4.24
C GLY A 85 -23.95 -9.07 4.12
N ASP A 86 -24.09 -9.80 3.01
CA ASP A 86 -23.20 -10.94 2.73
C ASP A 86 -21.74 -10.48 2.57
N CYS A 87 -20.79 -11.41 2.72
CA CYS A 87 -19.38 -11.19 2.42
C CYS A 87 -18.99 -11.90 1.13
N ALA A 88 -18.19 -11.26 0.29
CA ALA A 88 -17.63 -11.83 -0.92
C ALA A 88 -16.10 -11.79 -0.88
N LEU A 89 -15.44 -12.94 -0.92
CA LEU A 89 -14.00 -13.05 -1.08
C LEU A 89 -13.63 -12.85 -2.55
N VAL A 90 -12.84 -11.81 -2.84
CA VAL A 90 -12.41 -11.47 -4.19
C VAL A 90 -10.91 -11.70 -4.31
N TYR A 91 -10.52 -12.67 -5.14
CA TYR A 91 -9.13 -12.98 -5.43
C TYR A 91 -8.94 -13.09 -6.94
N VAL A 92 -8.89 -11.93 -7.57
CA VAL A 92 -8.82 -11.73 -9.02
C VAL A 92 -7.77 -10.65 -9.30
N PRO A 93 -6.98 -10.76 -10.39
CA PRO A 93 -6.00 -9.74 -10.76
C PRO A 93 -6.64 -8.43 -11.25
N MET A 94 -5.80 -7.42 -11.47
CA MET A 94 -6.21 -6.11 -12.00
C MET A 94 -6.63 -6.20 -13.47
N ILE A 95 -7.88 -6.56 -13.70
CA ILE A 95 -8.54 -6.63 -15.02
C ILE A 95 -9.90 -5.92 -14.96
N PRO A 96 -10.50 -5.52 -16.09
CA PRO A 96 -11.79 -4.80 -16.08
C PRO A 96 -12.90 -5.51 -15.31
N TRP A 97 -12.96 -6.83 -15.42
CA TRP A 97 -13.98 -7.66 -14.75
C TRP A 97 -13.81 -7.72 -13.22
N LEU A 98 -12.60 -7.50 -12.68
CA LEU A 98 -12.42 -7.30 -11.24
C LEU A 98 -13.26 -6.12 -10.75
N TYR A 99 -13.16 -4.98 -11.44
CA TYR A 99 -13.86 -3.75 -11.06
C TYR A 99 -15.36 -3.87 -11.27
N ALA A 100 -15.80 -4.46 -12.38
CA ALA A 100 -17.21 -4.75 -12.61
C ALA A 100 -17.79 -5.65 -11.52
N GLY A 101 -17.08 -6.73 -11.14
CA GLY A 101 -17.49 -7.64 -10.07
C GLY A 101 -17.54 -6.99 -8.70
N MET A 102 -16.55 -6.17 -8.36
CA MET A 102 -16.51 -5.42 -7.10
C MET A 102 -17.63 -4.38 -7.01
N PHE A 103 -17.83 -3.57 -8.05
CA PHE A 103 -18.92 -2.59 -8.07
C PHE A 103 -20.29 -3.27 -8.03
N ALA A 104 -20.45 -4.45 -8.65
CA ALA A 104 -21.69 -5.22 -8.55
C ALA A 104 -21.97 -5.67 -7.11
N PHE A 105 -20.95 -6.10 -6.36
CA PHE A 105 -21.09 -6.39 -4.93
C PHE A 105 -21.41 -5.13 -4.13
N GLN A 106 -20.69 -4.03 -4.32
CA GLN A 106 -20.94 -2.78 -3.62
C GLN A 106 -22.34 -2.24 -3.91
N MET A 107 -22.78 -2.30 -5.16
CA MET A 107 -24.13 -1.93 -5.59
C MET A 107 -25.22 -2.67 -4.79
N LEU A 108 -24.98 -3.93 -4.47
CA LEU A 108 -25.88 -4.78 -3.67
C LEU A 108 -25.67 -4.67 -2.16
N GLY A 109 -24.77 -3.80 -1.68
CA GLY A 109 -24.41 -3.69 -0.26
C GLY A 109 -23.72 -4.95 0.28
N VAL A 110 -23.03 -5.70 -0.56
CA VAL A 110 -22.19 -6.85 -0.18
C VAL A 110 -20.81 -6.36 0.23
N ARG A 111 -20.27 -6.91 1.31
CA ARG A 111 -18.94 -6.57 1.85
C ARG A 111 -17.87 -7.27 1.02
N CYS A 112 -17.11 -6.53 0.24
CA CYS A 112 -16.00 -7.09 -0.53
C CYS A 112 -14.80 -7.36 0.37
N ILE A 113 -14.28 -8.59 0.36
CA ILE A 113 -13.04 -8.96 1.03
C ILE A 113 -11.94 -9.02 -0.03
N PHE A 114 -10.93 -8.18 0.13
CA PHE A 114 -9.81 -8.08 -0.79
C PHE A 114 -8.50 -8.44 -0.08
N LEU A 115 -7.78 -9.39 -0.64
CA LEU A 115 -6.43 -9.73 -0.22
C LEU A 115 -5.43 -9.39 -1.32
N ASP A 116 -4.24 -9.10 -0.86
CA ASP A 116 -3.09 -8.93 -1.74
C ASP A 116 -2.84 -10.21 -2.57
N SER A 117 -2.42 -10.04 -3.81
CA SER A 117 -2.06 -11.15 -4.72
C SER A 117 -0.92 -12.04 -4.22
N PHE A 118 -0.18 -11.58 -3.21
CA PHE A 118 0.86 -12.35 -2.49
C PHE A 118 0.31 -13.24 -1.37
N ALA A 119 -0.99 -13.17 -1.07
CA ALA A 119 -1.57 -13.96 0.00
C ALA A 119 -1.32 -15.46 -0.23
N ARG A 120 -0.89 -16.14 0.84
CA ARG A 120 -0.72 -17.58 0.85
C ARG A 120 -2.04 -18.30 1.11
N ALA A 121 -2.08 -19.59 0.82
CA ALA A 121 -3.27 -20.43 1.02
C ALA A 121 -3.75 -20.43 2.49
N ASP A 122 -2.82 -20.49 3.45
CA ASP A 122 -3.13 -20.42 4.89
C ASP A 122 -3.75 -19.07 5.29
N GLN A 123 -3.28 -17.98 4.71
CA GLN A 123 -3.83 -16.64 4.94
C GLN A 123 -5.24 -16.49 4.33
N LEU A 124 -5.45 -16.99 3.12
CA LEU A 124 -6.79 -17.05 2.50
C LEU A 124 -7.76 -17.87 3.34
N GLY A 125 -7.31 -19.04 3.84
CA GLY A 125 -8.08 -19.90 4.74
C GLY A 125 -8.46 -19.19 6.04
N TYR A 126 -7.50 -18.50 6.68
CA TYR A 126 -7.76 -17.69 7.87
C TYR A 126 -8.80 -16.59 7.63
N VAL A 127 -8.67 -15.86 6.53
CA VAL A 127 -9.60 -14.79 6.18
C VAL A 127 -11.00 -15.33 5.91
N ALA A 128 -11.11 -16.46 5.21
CA ALA A 128 -12.39 -17.11 4.97
C ALA A 128 -13.03 -17.59 6.28
N ASP A 129 -12.24 -18.11 7.22
CA ASP A 129 -12.72 -18.51 8.53
C ASP A 129 -13.20 -17.31 9.37
N LEU A 130 -12.48 -16.20 9.34
CA LEU A 130 -12.83 -14.98 10.07
C LEU A 130 -14.07 -14.29 9.50
N CYS A 131 -14.18 -14.18 8.17
CA CYS A 131 -15.21 -13.40 7.49
C CYS A 131 -16.43 -14.20 7.07
N LYS A 132 -16.33 -15.54 7.02
CA LYS A 132 -17.40 -16.46 6.58
C LYS A 132 -18.05 -16.01 5.26
N PRO A 133 -17.27 -15.83 4.17
CA PRO A 133 -17.82 -15.33 2.92
C PRO A 133 -18.86 -16.30 2.35
N LYS A 134 -19.93 -15.74 1.82
CA LYS A 134 -20.93 -16.48 1.06
C LYS A 134 -20.52 -16.71 -0.38
N VAL A 135 -19.70 -15.80 -0.92
CA VAL A 135 -19.25 -15.83 -2.30
C VAL A 135 -17.74 -15.82 -2.36
N TRP A 136 -17.20 -16.58 -3.30
CA TRP A 136 -15.80 -16.54 -3.67
C TRP A 136 -15.68 -16.29 -5.18
N LEU A 137 -15.28 -15.06 -5.54
CA LEU A 137 -14.97 -14.66 -6.91
C LEU A 137 -13.48 -14.86 -7.16
N SER A 138 -13.13 -15.78 -8.05
CA SER A 138 -11.74 -16.12 -8.34
C SER A 138 -11.59 -16.82 -9.70
N GLY A 139 -10.35 -17.16 -10.06
CA GLY A 139 -10.02 -18.03 -11.17
C GLY A 139 -9.27 -19.29 -10.71
N GLU A 140 -8.72 -20.05 -11.66
CA GLU A 140 -7.99 -21.32 -11.44
C GLU A 140 -6.95 -21.24 -10.31
N ARG A 141 -6.14 -20.18 -10.27
CA ARG A 141 -5.09 -19.99 -9.25
C ARG A 141 -5.68 -19.94 -7.84
N GLY A 142 -6.71 -19.11 -7.61
CA GLY A 142 -7.31 -18.97 -6.28
C GLY A 142 -7.99 -20.26 -5.84
N PHE A 143 -8.78 -20.89 -6.72
CA PHE A 143 -9.43 -22.16 -6.38
C PHE A 143 -8.42 -23.28 -6.11
N SER A 144 -7.26 -23.27 -6.80
CA SER A 144 -6.18 -24.21 -6.51
C SER A 144 -5.57 -24.00 -5.12
N MET A 145 -5.45 -22.74 -4.66
CA MET A 145 -4.98 -22.41 -3.31
C MET A 145 -5.98 -22.83 -2.23
N GLY A 146 -7.26 -22.96 -2.56
CA GLY A 146 -8.31 -23.42 -1.64
C GLY A 146 -8.25 -24.89 -1.27
N LYS A 147 -7.50 -25.70 -2.03
CA LYS A 147 -7.39 -27.15 -1.77
C LYS A 147 -6.76 -27.41 -0.40
N GLY A 148 -7.45 -28.16 0.45
CA GLY A 148 -7.02 -28.44 1.81
C GLY A 148 -7.23 -27.29 2.80
N GLN A 149 -8.01 -26.27 2.43
CA GLN A 149 -8.43 -25.16 3.29
C GLN A 149 -9.94 -25.28 3.56
N PRO A 150 -10.38 -25.89 4.68
CA PRO A 150 -11.79 -26.19 4.92
C PRO A 150 -12.71 -24.97 4.83
N ALA A 151 -12.27 -23.80 5.32
CA ALA A 151 -13.07 -22.58 5.28
C ALA A 151 -13.30 -22.07 3.84
N LEU A 152 -12.33 -22.26 2.93
CA LEU A 152 -12.47 -21.92 1.52
C LEU A 152 -13.31 -22.95 0.76
N GLU A 153 -13.13 -24.23 1.08
CA GLU A 153 -13.91 -25.30 0.48
C GLU A 153 -15.40 -25.20 0.82
N ALA A 154 -15.72 -24.73 2.02
CA ALA A 154 -17.08 -24.56 2.53
C ALA A 154 -17.84 -23.36 1.94
N ILE A 155 -17.18 -22.46 1.20
CA ILE A 155 -17.87 -21.30 0.60
C ILE A 155 -18.92 -21.79 -0.41
N PRO A 156 -20.21 -21.45 -0.21
CA PRO A 156 -21.29 -22.06 -0.97
C PRO A 156 -21.37 -21.61 -2.43
N VAL A 157 -21.03 -20.35 -2.73
CA VAL A 157 -21.11 -19.80 -4.08
C VAL A 157 -19.70 -19.49 -4.59
N LYS A 158 -19.24 -20.24 -5.57
CA LYS A 158 -17.94 -20.08 -6.21
C LYS A 158 -18.14 -19.57 -7.63
N ILE A 159 -17.72 -18.33 -7.90
CA ILE A 159 -17.86 -17.71 -9.20
C ILE A 159 -16.50 -17.72 -9.88
N ASN A 160 -16.41 -18.46 -10.97
CA ASN A 160 -15.20 -18.58 -11.74
C ASN A 160 -15.07 -17.48 -12.80
N MET A 161 -13.89 -16.93 -12.92
CA MET A 161 -13.52 -15.95 -13.93
C MET A 161 -12.40 -16.52 -14.81
N GLY A 162 -12.69 -16.69 -16.10
CA GLY A 162 -11.79 -17.27 -17.08
C GLY A 162 -11.73 -18.80 -17.10
N PRO A 163 -10.76 -19.40 -17.80
CA PRO A 163 -10.59 -20.84 -17.87
C PRO A 163 -10.32 -21.46 -16.49
N CYS A 164 -11.01 -22.51 -16.14
CA CYS A 164 -10.88 -23.17 -14.84
C CYS A 164 -11.23 -24.66 -14.92
N THR A 165 -10.38 -25.50 -14.32
CA THR A 165 -10.58 -26.95 -14.19
C THR A 165 -11.19 -27.35 -12.85
N LYS A 166 -11.35 -26.40 -11.91
CA LYS A 166 -11.88 -26.64 -10.58
C LYS A 166 -13.41 -26.55 -10.56
N THR A 167 -14.01 -27.05 -9.49
CA THR A 167 -15.46 -26.94 -9.28
C THR A 167 -15.86 -25.52 -8.94
N TRP A 168 -16.87 -25.02 -9.62
CA TRP A 168 -17.47 -23.69 -9.43
C TRP A 168 -19.01 -23.78 -9.51
N THR A 169 -19.69 -22.74 -9.03
CA THR A 169 -21.14 -22.61 -9.02
C THR A 169 -21.65 -21.92 -10.28
N ALA A 170 -20.96 -20.86 -10.71
CA ALA A 170 -21.29 -20.06 -11.88
C ALA A 170 -20.02 -19.52 -12.55
N ARG A 171 -20.11 -19.21 -13.84
CA ARG A 171 -19.08 -18.47 -14.56
C ARG A 171 -19.41 -16.99 -14.54
N PHE A 172 -18.40 -16.15 -14.38
CA PHE A 172 -18.57 -14.69 -14.42
C PHE A 172 -19.09 -14.23 -15.79
N GLU A 173 -18.60 -14.86 -16.86
CA GLU A 173 -19.03 -14.57 -18.22
C GLU A 173 -20.54 -14.82 -18.44
N ASP A 174 -21.10 -15.87 -17.80
CA ASP A 174 -22.53 -16.16 -17.89
C ASP A 174 -23.36 -15.09 -17.11
N LEU A 175 -22.79 -14.49 -16.07
CA LEU A 175 -23.45 -13.41 -15.31
C LEU A 175 -23.51 -12.09 -16.11
N LEU A 176 -22.55 -11.85 -16.99
CA LEU A 176 -22.58 -10.70 -17.90
C LEU A 176 -23.76 -10.76 -18.87
N GLU A 177 -24.22 -11.98 -19.21
CA GLU A 177 -25.35 -12.23 -20.11
C GLU A 177 -26.70 -12.28 -19.37
N THR A 178 -26.74 -11.94 -18.08
CA THR A 178 -28.00 -11.88 -17.32
C THR A 178 -28.93 -10.85 -17.94
N PRO A 179 -30.16 -11.22 -18.36
CA PRO A 179 -31.03 -10.29 -19.10
C PRO A 179 -31.59 -9.15 -18.26
N GLU A 180 -31.70 -9.32 -16.93
CA GLU A 180 -32.18 -8.30 -16.02
C GLU A 180 -31.03 -7.40 -15.58
N ALA A 181 -31.36 -6.14 -15.26
CA ALA A 181 -30.47 -5.19 -14.60
C ALA A 181 -30.88 -5.05 -13.12
N ALA A 182 -29.90 -4.96 -12.23
CA ALA A 182 -30.16 -4.67 -10.83
C ALA A 182 -30.11 -3.15 -10.57
N GLU A 183 -30.76 -2.74 -9.49
CA GLU A 183 -30.69 -1.38 -8.98
C GLU A 183 -29.84 -1.30 -7.71
N PRO A 184 -29.17 -0.16 -7.43
CA PRO A 184 -28.38 0.00 -6.23
C PRO A 184 -29.27 0.00 -4.98
N VAL A 185 -28.80 -0.72 -3.95
CA VAL A 185 -29.50 -0.79 -2.68
C VAL A 185 -29.10 0.36 -1.75
N ALA A 186 -30.05 0.79 -0.92
CA ALA A 186 -29.77 1.72 0.16
C ALA A 186 -28.85 1.06 1.22
N VAL A 187 -27.85 1.79 1.67
CA VAL A 187 -26.92 1.38 2.73
C VAL A 187 -26.73 2.50 3.75
N ALA A 188 -26.37 2.15 4.98
CA ALA A 188 -25.89 3.14 5.95
C ALA A 188 -24.47 3.60 5.56
N GLN A 189 -24.08 4.80 5.94
CA GLN A 189 -22.73 5.32 5.67
C GLN A 189 -21.63 4.41 6.30
N GLU A 190 -21.89 3.89 7.47
CA GLU A 190 -20.97 2.99 8.20
C GLU A 190 -21.08 1.52 7.75
N HIS A 191 -21.94 1.21 6.77
CA HIS A 191 -21.98 -0.13 6.22
C HIS A 191 -20.63 -0.45 5.56
N THR A 192 -20.05 -1.60 5.88
CA THR A 192 -18.77 -2.07 5.32
C THR A 192 -18.91 -2.27 3.81
N ALA A 193 -18.10 -1.56 3.03
CA ALA A 193 -18.03 -1.71 1.57
C ALA A 193 -16.85 -2.58 1.15
N LEU A 194 -15.72 -2.46 1.86
CA LEU A 194 -14.48 -3.14 1.53
C LEU A 194 -13.71 -3.53 2.79
N ILE A 195 -13.28 -4.78 2.87
CA ILE A 195 -12.39 -5.28 3.92
C ILE A 195 -11.05 -5.60 3.26
N THR A 196 -10.02 -4.79 3.54
CA THR A 196 -8.68 -5.00 2.98
C THR A 196 -7.79 -5.61 4.04
N PHE A 197 -7.27 -6.80 3.78
CA PHE A 197 -6.37 -7.48 4.69
C PHE A 197 -4.93 -7.07 4.48
N THR A 198 -4.27 -6.72 5.57
CA THR A 198 -2.82 -6.45 5.62
C THR A 198 -2.15 -7.52 6.46
N THR A 199 -1.00 -7.99 6.00
CA THR A 199 -0.08 -8.80 6.83
C THR A 199 0.62 -7.85 7.78
N GLY A 200 0.03 -7.61 8.95
CA GLY A 200 0.68 -6.81 9.99
C GLY A 200 2.02 -7.45 10.43
N SER A 201 2.85 -6.65 11.12
CA SER A 201 4.12 -7.09 11.71
C SER A 201 4.02 -8.32 12.65
N SER A 202 2.81 -8.68 13.07
CA SER A 202 2.51 -9.88 13.87
C SER A 202 2.34 -11.15 13.04
N GLY A 203 2.41 -11.07 11.70
CA GLY A 203 2.21 -12.21 10.79
C GLY A 203 0.75 -12.64 10.57
N THR A 204 -0.17 -12.28 11.46
CA THR A 204 -1.60 -12.57 11.31
C THR A 204 -2.29 -11.45 10.56
N PRO A 205 -2.99 -11.72 9.44
CA PRO A 205 -3.66 -10.69 8.68
C PRO A 205 -4.76 -9.97 9.50
N LYS A 206 -4.81 -8.63 9.37
CA LYS A 206 -5.85 -7.79 9.98
C LYS A 206 -6.70 -7.19 8.87
N GLY A 207 -8.02 -7.36 8.93
CA GLY A 207 -8.96 -6.80 7.96
C GLY A 207 -9.38 -5.38 8.32
N ALA A 208 -8.81 -4.37 7.68
CA ALA A 208 -9.26 -2.99 7.82
C ALA A 208 -10.69 -2.87 7.30
N ASP A 209 -11.62 -2.48 8.16
CA ASP A 209 -13.03 -2.32 7.85
C ASP A 209 -13.27 -0.94 7.24
N ARG A 210 -13.47 -0.90 5.93
CA ARG A 210 -13.68 0.33 5.16
C ARG A 210 -15.14 0.47 4.79
N SER A 211 -15.82 1.38 5.48
CA SER A 211 -17.22 1.70 5.19
C SER A 211 -17.37 2.49 3.88
N HIS A 212 -18.60 2.60 3.39
CA HIS A 212 -18.90 3.47 2.24
C HIS A 212 -18.46 4.92 2.51
N ARG A 213 -18.67 5.43 3.73
CA ARG A 213 -18.21 6.76 4.16
C ARG A 213 -16.68 6.88 4.09
N PHE A 214 -15.96 5.87 4.59
CA PHE A 214 -14.50 5.85 4.53
C PHE A 214 -14.00 5.97 3.08
N LEU A 215 -14.54 5.16 2.16
CA LEU A 215 -14.10 5.15 0.75
C LEU A 215 -14.39 6.49 0.06
N ALA A 216 -15.54 7.10 0.34
CA ALA A 216 -15.88 8.42 -0.16
C ALA A 216 -14.91 9.49 0.38
N ALA A 217 -14.65 9.51 1.68
CA ALA A 217 -13.71 10.44 2.30
C ALA A 217 -12.28 10.25 1.78
N GLN A 218 -11.85 9.01 1.56
CA GLN A 218 -10.55 8.69 0.97
C GLN A 218 -10.45 9.24 -0.45
N HIS A 219 -11.49 9.05 -1.28
CA HIS A 219 -11.54 9.62 -2.63
C HIS A 219 -11.32 11.13 -2.60
N TYR A 220 -12.07 11.87 -1.77
CA TYR A 220 -11.91 13.32 -1.68
C TYR A 220 -10.56 13.74 -1.10
N ALA A 221 -10.03 13.00 -0.13
CA ALA A 221 -8.71 13.29 0.43
C ALA A 221 -7.60 13.11 -0.63
N ILE A 222 -7.69 12.09 -1.49
CA ILE A 222 -6.76 11.88 -2.60
C ILE A 222 -6.90 12.99 -3.63
N ASP A 223 -8.13 13.33 -4.05
CA ASP A 223 -8.38 14.36 -5.05
C ASP A 223 -7.87 15.75 -4.62
N ALA A 224 -7.90 16.03 -3.33
CA ALA A 224 -7.44 17.31 -2.78
C ALA A 224 -5.95 17.60 -3.03
N PHE A 225 -5.08 16.58 -3.09
CA PHE A 225 -3.65 16.76 -3.32
C PHE A 225 -3.14 16.13 -4.63
N LEU A 226 -3.94 15.26 -5.25
CA LEU A 226 -3.68 14.70 -6.57
C LEU A 226 -4.81 15.06 -7.57
N PRO A 227 -5.11 16.35 -7.78
CA PRO A 227 -6.22 16.72 -8.65
C PRO A 227 -5.96 16.26 -10.08
N TYR A 228 -6.92 15.56 -10.66
CA TYR A 228 -6.88 15.14 -12.05
C TYR A 228 -7.40 16.24 -12.98
N LYS A 229 -6.87 16.24 -14.20
CA LYS A 229 -7.45 16.98 -15.32
C LYS A 229 -8.35 16.02 -16.11
N GLU A 230 -9.33 16.56 -16.78
CA GLU A 230 -10.24 15.76 -17.62
C GLU A 230 -9.50 14.99 -18.73
N SER A 231 -8.38 15.55 -19.21
CA SER A 231 -7.52 14.96 -20.24
C SER A 231 -6.50 13.95 -19.70
N ASP A 232 -6.42 13.72 -18.39
CA ASP A 232 -5.43 12.80 -17.85
C ASP A 232 -5.74 11.35 -18.23
N LEU A 233 -4.66 10.64 -18.56
CA LEU A 233 -4.62 9.19 -18.69
C LEU A 233 -3.74 8.68 -17.55
N ASP A 234 -4.34 8.00 -16.59
CA ASP A 234 -3.65 7.53 -15.38
C ASP A 234 -3.35 6.03 -15.43
N LEU A 235 -2.11 5.65 -15.09
CA LEU A 235 -1.71 4.26 -14.91
C LEU A 235 -1.39 4.00 -13.44
N PRO A 236 -2.34 3.45 -12.66
CA PRO A 236 -2.11 3.09 -11.27
C PRO A 236 -1.68 1.62 -11.14
N VAL A 237 -0.65 1.35 -10.33
CA VAL A 237 -0.26 -0.04 -10.03
C VAL A 237 -0.97 -0.61 -8.79
N PHE A 238 -1.71 0.21 -8.08
CA PHE A 238 -2.51 -0.22 -6.92
C PHE A 238 -3.99 -0.26 -7.28
N PRO A 239 -4.69 -1.38 -7.04
CA PRO A 239 -6.11 -1.53 -7.42
C PRO A 239 -7.04 -0.45 -6.88
N ILE A 240 -6.76 0.07 -5.67
CA ILE A 240 -7.57 1.12 -5.03
C ILE A 240 -7.54 2.44 -5.82
N PHE A 241 -6.41 2.77 -6.46
CA PHE A 241 -6.32 3.98 -7.27
C PHE A 241 -7.10 3.85 -8.60
N SER A 242 -7.26 2.64 -9.14
CA SER A 242 -8.19 2.44 -10.27
C SER A 242 -9.64 2.68 -9.85
N LEU A 243 -10.05 2.26 -8.64
CA LEU A 243 -11.38 2.60 -8.10
C LEU A 243 -11.53 4.12 -7.93
N ASN A 244 -10.48 4.77 -7.40
CA ASN A 244 -10.45 6.23 -7.27
C ASN A 244 -10.59 6.94 -8.62
N ASN A 245 -9.89 6.47 -9.65
CA ASN A 245 -9.94 7.04 -10.99
C ASN A 245 -11.35 6.93 -11.61
N LEU A 246 -11.99 5.77 -11.45
CA LEU A 246 -13.38 5.57 -11.90
C LEU A 246 -14.35 6.52 -11.17
N ALA A 247 -14.12 6.76 -9.87
CA ALA A 247 -14.89 7.73 -9.10
C ALA A 247 -14.58 9.19 -9.47
N ALA A 248 -13.34 9.49 -9.91
CA ALA A 248 -12.89 10.82 -10.33
C ALA A 248 -13.26 11.16 -11.78
N GLY A 249 -13.77 10.23 -12.57
CA GLY A 249 -14.04 10.43 -13.99
C GLY A 249 -12.80 10.40 -14.88
N VAL A 250 -11.70 9.78 -14.43
CA VAL A 250 -10.41 9.71 -15.14
C VAL A 250 -10.25 8.38 -15.86
N THR A 251 -9.71 8.43 -17.07
CA THR A 251 -9.42 7.20 -17.82
C THR A 251 -8.26 6.45 -17.15
N THR A 252 -8.56 5.27 -16.63
CA THR A 252 -7.58 4.35 -16.05
C THR A 252 -6.96 3.46 -17.11
N ILE A 253 -5.64 3.41 -17.18
CA ILE A 253 -4.88 2.46 -17.99
C ILE A 253 -4.42 1.34 -17.05
N LEU A 254 -4.95 0.13 -17.22
CA LEU A 254 -4.50 -1.00 -16.40
C LEU A 254 -3.07 -1.39 -16.77
N PRO A 255 -2.18 -1.60 -15.76
CA PRO A 255 -0.79 -1.89 -16.03
C PRO A 255 -0.60 -3.22 -16.76
N ALA A 256 0.25 -3.21 -17.78
CA ALA A 256 0.65 -4.40 -18.54
C ALA A 256 1.70 -5.25 -17.82
N ILE A 257 2.14 -4.84 -16.64
CA ILE A 257 3.10 -5.55 -15.80
C ILE A 257 2.39 -6.44 -14.78
N ASN A 258 3.09 -7.44 -14.25
CA ASN A 258 2.61 -8.21 -13.12
C ASN A 258 2.77 -7.40 -11.82
N VAL A 259 1.73 -6.69 -11.41
CA VAL A 259 1.74 -5.87 -10.19
C VAL A 259 1.93 -6.70 -8.91
N ALA A 260 1.71 -8.02 -8.99
CA ALA A 260 1.95 -8.95 -7.90
C ALA A 260 3.45 -9.23 -7.67
N GLU A 261 4.30 -9.00 -8.64
CA GLU A 261 5.75 -9.25 -8.58
C GLU A 261 6.52 -8.04 -9.12
N PRO A 262 6.39 -6.87 -8.47
CA PRO A 262 6.91 -5.61 -9.02
C PRO A 262 8.43 -5.59 -9.22
N ALA A 263 9.17 -6.37 -8.43
CA ALA A 263 10.62 -6.46 -8.55
C ALA A 263 11.09 -7.29 -9.76
N ASP A 264 10.23 -8.16 -10.29
CA ASP A 264 10.55 -9.07 -11.38
C ASP A 264 10.06 -8.52 -12.74
N ASN A 265 9.44 -7.34 -12.75
CA ASN A 265 8.97 -6.70 -13.98
C ASN A 265 10.13 -6.05 -14.75
N ASP A 266 10.12 -6.21 -16.07
CA ASP A 266 11.00 -5.49 -16.95
C ASP A 266 10.56 -4.00 -17.05
N PRO A 267 11.40 -3.03 -16.63
CA PRO A 267 11.09 -1.62 -16.72
C PRO A 267 10.79 -1.14 -18.15
N TYR A 268 11.30 -1.85 -19.16
CA TYR A 268 11.01 -1.58 -20.58
C TYR A 268 9.51 -1.68 -20.87
N VAL A 269 8.81 -2.64 -20.25
CA VAL A 269 7.36 -2.82 -20.44
C VAL A 269 6.61 -1.58 -19.95
N LEU A 270 6.93 -1.14 -18.73
CA LEU A 270 6.32 0.06 -18.14
C LEU A 270 6.63 1.31 -18.98
N TYR A 271 7.90 1.49 -19.37
CA TYR A 271 8.31 2.59 -20.25
C TYR A 271 7.53 2.58 -21.59
N THR A 272 7.40 1.41 -22.21
CA THR A 272 6.70 1.27 -23.49
C THR A 272 5.22 1.58 -23.37
N GLN A 273 4.60 1.14 -22.27
CA GLN A 273 3.19 1.46 -22.01
C GLN A 273 2.99 2.95 -21.76
N ILE A 274 3.85 3.59 -20.95
CA ILE A 274 3.79 5.03 -20.68
C ILE A 274 3.87 5.83 -21.99
N THR A 275 4.84 5.52 -22.83
CA THR A 275 5.07 6.28 -24.07
C THR A 275 4.08 5.93 -25.17
N GLY A 276 3.70 4.66 -25.30
CA GLY A 276 2.77 4.18 -26.34
C GLY A 276 1.33 4.64 -26.11
N GLU A 277 0.91 4.74 -24.84
CA GLU A 277 -0.45 5.19 -24.48
C GLU A 277 -0.56 6.69 -24.22
N ASN A 278 0.55 7.44 -24.28
CA ASN A 278 0.61 8.85 -23.92
C ASN A 278 0.11 9.11 -22.49
N ILE A 279 0.52 8.27 -21.55
CA ILE A 279 0.12 8.37 -20.15
C ILE A 279 0.63 9.69 -19.56
N THR A 280 -0.23 10.39 -18.85
CA THR A 280 0.07 11.70 -18.26
C THR A 280 0.29 11.65 -16.77
N THR A 281 -0.30 10.66 -16.09
CA THR A 281 -0.15 10.46 -14.63
C THR A 281 0.09 9.00 -14.29
N LEU A 282 0.83 8.77 -13.20
CA LEU A 282 1.17 7.43 -12.70
C LEU A 282 0.98 7.37 -11.19
N THR A 283 0.62 6.19 -10.69
CA THR A 283 0.76 5.87 -9.25
C THR A 283 1.58 4.60 -9.12
N LEU A 284 2.80 4.71 -8.57
CA LEU A 284 3.80 3.64 -8.52
C LEU A 284 4.23 3.33 -7.08
N ASN A 285 4.74 2.10 -6.88
CA ASN A 285 5.57 1.84 -5.71
C ASN A 285 7.03 2.28 -5.97
N PRO A 286 7.84 2.49 -4.90
CA PRO A 286 9.22 2.95 -5.06
C PRO A 286 10.12 1.99 -5.86
N SER A 287 9.85 0.69 -5.83
CA SER A 287 10.61 -0.30 -6.60
C SER A 287 10.45 -0.11 -8.12
N LEU A 288 9.21 0.06 -8.57
CA LEU A 288 8.90 0.33 -9.98
C LEU A 288 9.42 1.69 -10.43
N LEU A 289 9.30 2.72 -9.58
CA LEU A 289 9.85 4.05 -9.84
C LEU A 289 11.37 3.98 -10.03
N ASN A 290 12.08 3.32 -9.12
CA ASN A 290 13.54 3.15 -9.19
C ASN A 290 13.96 2.34 -10.43
N GLY A 291 13.24 1.26 -10.74
CA GLY A 291 13.47 0.48 -11.97
C GLY A 291 13.30 1.30 -13.24
N LEU A 292 12.25 2.15 -13.30
CA LEU A 292 12.00 3.05 -14.41
C LEU A 292 13.10 4.12 -14.56
N ASN A 293 13.53 4.74 -13.43
CA ASN A 293 14.63 5.70 -13.40
C ASN A 293 15.91 5.09 -13.98
N LYS A 294 16.31 3.93 -13.44
CA LYS A 294 17.52 3.22 -13.85
C LYS A 294 17.48 2.88 -15.35
N TYR A 295 16.38 2.30 -15.81
CA TYR A 295 16.20 1.98 -17.23
C TYR A 295 16.34 3.22 -18.13
N CYS A 296 15.65 4.30 -17.80
CA CYS A 296 15.67 5.53 -18.58
C CYS A 296 17.07 6.17 -18.62
N LEU A 297 17.75 6.24 -17.49
CA LEU A 297 19.11 6.80 -17.40
C LEU A 297 20.12 5.95 -18.18
N GLU A 298 20.09 4.62 -18.05
CA GLU A 298 20.99 3.70 -18.77
C GLU A 298 20.78 3.73 -20.28
N LYS A 299 19.54 3.95 -20.73
CA LYS A 299 19.17 3.96 -22.17
C LYS A 299 19.10 5.36 -22.77
N GLY A 300 19.41 6.42 -22.00
CA GLY A 300 19.28 7.81 -22.45
C GLY A 300 17.86 8.17 -22.85
N LYS A 301 16.86 7.65 -22.14
CA LYS A 301 15.42 7.87 -22.40
C LYS A 301 14.85 8.90 -21.44
N THR A 302 13.79 9.59 -21.87
CA THR A 302 13.03 10.54 -21.07
C THR A 302 11.53 10.31 -21.22
N LEU A 303 10.76 10.89 -20.31
CA LEU A 303 9.30 10.79 -20.23
C LEU A 303 8.66 12.20 -20.21
N PRO A 304 8.81 12.97 -21.30
CA PRO A 304 8.38 14.39 -21.33
C PRO A 304 6.86 14.57 -21.31
N GLY A 305 6.09 13.52 -21.64
CA GLY A 305 4.62 13.51 -21.62
C GLY A 305 4.01 13.37 -20.22
N LEU A 306 4.80 12.94 -19.23
CA LEU A 306 4.32 12.83 -17.86
C LEU A 306 4.11 14.22 -17.24
N ARG A 307 2.98 14.38 -16.58
CA ARG A 307 2.62 15.56 -15.79
C ARG A 307 2.80 15.34 -14.29
N ARG A 308 2.51 14.13 -13.81
CA ARG A 308 2.59 13.78 -12.39
C ARG A 308 2.86 12.31 -12.18
N VAL A 309 3.68 12.03 -11.19
CA VAL A 309 3.87 10.67 -10.65
C VAL A 309 3.65 10.71 -9.15
N ALA A 310 2.73 9.88 -8.66
CA ALA A 310 2.54 9.64 -7.24
C ALA A 310 3.30 8.37 -6.85
N ALA A 311 4.10 8.41 -5.79
CA ALA A 311 4.86 7.27 -5.30
C ALA A 311 4.59 7.02 -3.82
N GLY A 312 4.30 5.78 -3.44
CA GLY A 312 3.96 5.43 -2.05
C GLY A 312 4.05 3.95 -1.74
N GLY A 313 3.68 3.59 -0.52
CA GLY A 313 3.73 2.22 0.00
C GLY A 313 5.07 1.85 0.65
N ALA A 314 6.16 2.57 0.35
CA ALA A 314 7.45 2.48 1.02
C ALA A 314 8.20 3.81 0.90
N ALA A 315 9.33 3.94 1.62
CA ALA A 315 10.14 5.16 1.59
C ALA A 315 10.73 5.43 0.19
N VAL A 316 10.65 6.68 -0.26
CA VAL A 316 11.31 7.19 -1.45
C VAL A 316 12.51 8.03 -1.00
N SER A 317 13.72 7.68 -1.44
CA SER A 317 14.93 8.44 -1.10
C SER A 317 15.08 9.67 -1.97
N ARG A 318 15.85 10.64 -1.47
CA ARG A 318 16.19 11.86 -2.22
C ARG A 318 16.87 11.54 -3.55
N ASP A 319 17.77 10.56 -3.57
CA ASP A 319 18.47 10.13 -4.79
C ASP A 319 17.50 9.67 -5.89
N VAL A 320 16.45 8.93 -5.53
CA VAL A 320 15.39 8.49 -6.46
C VAL A 320 14.63 9.69 -7.03
N VAL A 321 14.39 10.72 -6.20
CA VAL A 321 13.74 11.97 -6.64
C VAL A 321 14.62 12.74 -7.61
N GLU A 322 15.92 12.84 -7.35
CA GLU A 322 16.90 13.50 -8.22
C GLU A 322 17.04 12.78 -9.57
N GLU A 323 17.06 11.45 -9.56
CA GLU A 323 17.07 10.64 -10.78
C GLU A 323 15.79 10.83 -11.59
N PHE A 324 14.64 10.81 -10.93
CA PHE A 324 13.35 11.03 -11.58
C PHE A 324 13.26 12.40 -12.26
N ALA A 325 13.74 13.45 -11.62
CA ALA A 325 13.74 14.79 -12.19
C ALA A 325 14.53 14.88 -13.51
N LYS A 326 15.56 14.03 -13.70
CA LYS A 326 16.35 13.96 -14.94
C LYS A 326 15.59 13.28 -16.08
N ILE A 327 14.79 12.25 -15.79
CA ILE A 327 14.07 11.48 -16.82
C ILE A 327 12.70 12.05 -17.15
N ALA A 328 12.06 12.77 -16.23
CA ALA A 328 10.72 13.33 -16.38
C ALA A 328 10.70 14.82 -15.92
N PRO A 329 11.40 15.72 -16.62
CA PRO A 329 11.63 17.10 -16.16
C PRO A 329 10.34 17.95 -16.08
N ASN A 330 9.26 17.54 -16.77
CA ASN A 330 7.98 18.23 -16.76
C ASN A 330 7.00 17.66 -15.72
N ALA A 331 7.35 16.55 -15.09
CA ALA A 331 6.47 15.86 -14.17
C ALA A 331 6.69 16.30 -12.72
N GLU A 332 5.60 16.50 -11.99
CA GLU A 332 5.64 16.61 -10.55
C GLU A 332 5.71 15.20 -9.93
N LEU A 333 6.72 14.92 -9.12
CA LEU A 333 6.74 13.73 -8.27
C LEU A 333 6.09 14.09 -6.94
N VAL A 334 5.08 13.32 -6.53
CA VAL A 334 4.43 13.43 -5.21
C VAL A 334 4.70 12.15 -4.43
N VAL A 335 5.40 12.26 -3.33
CA VAL A 335 5.63 11.14 -2.42
C VAL A 335 4.51 11.11 -1.40
N MET A 336 3.82 9.99 -1.31
CA MET A 336 2.69 9.78 -0.40
C MET A 336 3.08 8.81 0.72
N TYR A 337 2.73 9.16 1.94
CA TYR A 337 2.81 8.26 3.07
C TYR A 337 1.41 7.95 3.60
N GLY A 338 1.18 6.68 3.85
CA GLY A 338 -0.08 6.16 4.35
C GLY A 338 -0.04 4.66 4.59
N SER A 339 -1.14 4.14 5.04
CA SER A 339 -1.37 2.70 5.24
C SER A 339 -2.77 2.32 4.78
N THR A 340 -3.05 1.01 4.74
CA THR A 340 -4.41 0.51 4.45
C THR A 340 -5.46 1.10 5.40
N GLU A 341 -5.09 1.40 6.63
CA GLU A 341 -5.95 1.97 7.65
C GLU A 341 -6.15 3.49 7.54
N ALA A 342 -5.24 4.19 6.87
CA ALA A 342 -5.30 5.65 6.68
C ALA A 342 -4.49 6.05 5.44
N GLU A 343 -5.16 6.48 4.40
CA GLU A 343 -4.53 6.86 3.13
C GLU A 343 -5.35 7.98 2.46
N PRO A 344 -4.72 9.14 2.19
CA PRO A 344 -3.34 9.52 2.56
C PRO A 344 -3.20 9.98 4.02
N MET A 345 -2.01 9.81 4.62
CA MET A 345 -1.68 10.49 5.89
C MET A 345 -0.91 11.77 5.65
N THR A 346 0.17 11.70 4.86
CA THR A 346 0.97 12.86 4.47
C THR A 346 1.39 12.79 3.02
N HIS A 347 1.85 13.92 2.48
CA HIS A 347 2.45 13.98 1.16
C HIS A 347 3.52 15.08 1.10
N ILE A 348 4.46 14.93 0.17
CA ILE A 348 5.50 15.92 -0.15
C ILE A 348 5.80 15.85 -1.64
N THR A 349 6.02 17.01 -2.26
CA THR A 349 6.48 17.04 -3.65
C THR A 349 7.98 16.76 -3.73
N GLY A 350 8.44 16.21 -4.86
CA GLY A 350 9.86 16.03 -5.13
C GLY A 350 10.62 17.37 -5.09
N LYS A 351 9.99 18.45 -5.55
CA LYS A 351 10.56 19.80 -5.50
C LYS A 351 10.80 20.25 -4.05
N GLU A 352 9.83 20.03 -3.15
CA GLU A 352 9.97 20.35 -1.74
C GLU A 352 11.06 19.50 -1.08
N MET A 353 11.09 18.17 -1.39
CA MET A 353 12.16 17.30 -0.90
C MET A 353 13.55 17.79 -1.31
N LEU A 354 13.71 18.22 -2.55
CA LEU A 354 14.99 18.70 -3.06
C LEU A 354 15.34 20.11 -2.54
N ALA A 355 14.36 20.94 -2.27
CA ALA A 355 14.56 22.30 -1.72
C ALA A 355 14.92 22.32 -0.23
N GLN A 356 14.60 21.26 0.50
CA GLN A 356 14.96 21.18 1.91
C GLN A 356 16.47 21.00 2.07
N ARG A 357 17.05 21.75 3.01
CA ARG A 357 18.43 21.51 3.42
C ARG A 357 18.56 20.14 4.07
N SER A 358 19.40 19.30 3.49
CA SER A 358 19.84 18.05 4.08
C SER A 358 21.20 18.25 4.74
N VAL A 359 21.46 17.53 5.82
CA VAL A 359 22.80 17.51 6.43
C VAL A 359 23.88 17.03 5.46
N THR A 360 23.49 16.29 4.41
CA THR A 360 24.39 15.86 3.32
C THR A 360 24.96 17.01 2.48
N GLU A 361 24.32 18.20 2.48
CA GLU A 361 24.85 19.39 1.79
C GLU A 361 26.11 19.95 2.45
N THR A 362 26.23 19.73 3.78
CA THR A 362 27.42 20.14 4.54
C THR A 362 28.46 19.03 4.59
N ASP A 363 28.02 17.78 4.61
CA ASP A 363 28.87 16.60 4.65
C ASP A 363 28.14 15.38 4.02
N PRO A 364 28.63 14.86 2.87
CA PRO A 364 28.00 13.76 2.16
C PRO A 364 27.89 12.45 2.94
N GLU A 365 28.67 12.28 4.00
CA GLU A 365 28.63 11.10 4.85
C GLU A 365 27.59 11.19 5.97
N LEU A 366 27.05 12.37 6.25
CA LEU A 366 25.96 12.53 7.19
C LEU A 366 24.61 12.16 6.54
N VAL A 367 23.66 11.76 7.37
CA VAL A 367 22.27 11.47 6.94
C VAL A 367 21.29 12.12 7.91
N ASP A 368 20.15 12.50 7.38
CA ASP A 368 19.07 13.05 8.20
C ASP A 368 18.51 12.00 9.15
N ALA A 369 18.06 12.43 10.32
CA ALA A 369 17.44 11.57 11.31
C ALA A 369 15.98 11.29 10.91
N GLY A 370 15.78 10.34 10.01
CA GLY A 370 14.48 9.91 9.51
C GLY A 370 14.26 10.25 8.02
N VAL A 371 13.09 9.87 7.53
CA VAL A 371 12.63 10.15 6.17
C VAL A 371 11.54 11.20 6.24
N ASN A 372 11.72 12.32 5.54
CA ASN A 372 10.68 13.31 5.40
C ASN A 372 9.55 12.78 4.52
N VAL A 373 8.34 12.78 5.06
CA VAL A 373 7.11 12.38 4.37
C VAL A 373 6.15 13.57 4.17
N GLY A 374 6.60 14.80 4.45
CA GLY A 374 5.89 16.04 4.16
C GLY A 374 4.86 16.43 5.19
N HIS A 375 3.75 16.99 4.72
CA HIS A 375 2.72 17.60 5.53
C HIS A 375 1.49 16.70 5.61
N PHE A 376 0.75 16.77 6.74
CA PHE A 376 -0.48 16.02 6.93
C PHE A 376 -1.53 16.39 5.88
N ALA A 377 -2.27 15.38 5.44
CA ALA A 377 -3.41 15.55 4.56
C ALA A 377 -4.49 16.40 5.23
N HIS A 378 -5.18 17.19 4.42
CA HIS A 378 -6.23 18.06 4.91
C HIS A 378 -7.36 17.26 5.59
N GLY A 379 -7.80 17.72 6.76
CA GLY A 379 -8.86 17.06 7.54
C GLY A 379 -8.38 15.88 8.39
N LEU A 380 -7.08 15.53 8.36
CA LEU A 380 -6.51 14.54 9.25
C LEU A 380 -6.12 15.18 10.58
N GLN A 381 -6.57 14.60 11.69
CA GLN A 381 -6.09 14.91 13.03
C GLN A 381 -4.91 13.98 13.34
N TYR A 382 -3.91 14.49 14.07
CA TYR A 382 -2.73 13.70 14.44
C TYR A 382 -2.25 14.02 15.85
N LYS A 383 -1.56 13.05 16.46
CA LYS A 383 -0.83 13.18 17.71
C LYS A 383 0.47 12.39 17.64
N PHE A 384 1.49 12.86 18.33
CA PHE A 384 2.70 12.09 18.60
C PHE A 384 2.72 11.78 20.09
N ILE A 385 2.74 10.49 20.43
CA ILE A 385 2.71 10.06 21.84
C ILE A 385 3.99 9.30 22.21
N ARG A 386 4.34 9.31 23.50
CA ARG A 386 5.45 8.49 23.99
C ARG A 386 5.26 7.01 23.61
N ILE A 387 6.37 6.29 23.47
CA ILE A 387 6.34 4.87 23.14
C ILE A 387 5.66 4.09 24.26
N VAL A 388 4.51 3.47 23.97
CA VAL A 388 3.75 2.62 24.89
C VAL A 388 3.53 1.27 24.24
N ARG A 389 4.03 0.22 24.88
CA ARG A 389 3.78 -1.16 24.44
C ARG A 389 2.45 -1.64 25.02
N GLY A 390 1.59 -2.21 24.18
CA GLY A 390 0.26 -2.72 24.58
C GLY A 390 -0.89 -1.72 24.37
N PRO A 391 -2.09 -2.06 24.84
CA PRO A 391 -3.28 -1.22 24.77
C PRO A 391 -3.15 0.11 25.50
N ILE A 392 -3.83 1.13 25.01
CA ILE A 392 -3.90 2.47 25.62
C ILE A 392 -5.36 2.83 25.78
N GLU A 393 -5.72 3.31 26.97
CA GLU A 393 -7.03 3.86 27.28
C GLU A 393 -6.88 5.34 27.63
N VAL A 394 -7.78 6.18 27.09
CA VAL A 394 -7.77 7.63 27.31
C VAL A 394 -9.17 8.11 27.68
N ALA A 395 -9.34 8.44 28.94
CA ALA A 395 -10.61 8.86 29.51
C ALA A 395 -10.69 10.38 29.76
N SER A 396 -9.64 11.16 29.46
CA SER A 396 -9.61 12.60 29.67
C SER A 396 -8.50 13.31 28.87
N ASP A 397 -8.63 14.64 28.71
CA ASP A 397 -7.58 15.49 28.13
C ASP A 397 -6.28 15.48 28.96
N LYS A 398 -6.37 15.29 30.25
CA LYS A 398 -5.18 15.16 31.11
C LYS A 398 -4.34 13.94 30.71
N GLN A 399 -4.99 12.80 30.47
CA GLN A 399 -4.28 11.60 30.02
C GLN A 399 -3.66 11.79 28.62
N TRP A 400 -4.31 12.53 27.73
CA TRP A 400 -3.69 12.91 26.46
C TRP A 400 -2.43 13.74 26.69
N ALA A 401 -2.49 14.78 27.53
CA ALA A 401 -1.33 15.62 27.85
C ALA A 401 -0.15 14.84 28.48
N GLU A 402 -0.43 13.76 29.21
CA GLU A 402 0.59 12.87 29.79
C GLU A 402 1.20 11.91 28.76
N LEU A 403 0.49 11.64 27.66
CA LEU A 403 0.94 10.76 26.57
C LEU A 403 1.67 11.52 25.46
N GLU A 404 1.22 12.73 25.12
CA GLU A 404 1.76 13.51 24.03
C GLU A 404 3.22 13.91 24.29
N VAL A 405 4.06 13.86 23.25
CA VAL A 405 5.44 14.31 23.34
C VAL A 405 5.57 15.74 22.84
N PRO A 406 6.55 16.52 23.36
CA PRO A 406 6.82 17.85 22.84
C PRO A 406 7.12 17.87 21.33
N GLN A 407 6.81 18.97 20.66
CA GLN A 407 7.15 19.19 19.26
C GLN A 407 8.64 18.93 19.02
N GLY A 408 8.96 18.29 17.91
CA GLY A 408 10.32 17.89 17.55
C GLY A 408 10.82 16.61 18.22
N SER A 409 10.14 16.14 19.27
CA SER A 409 10.47 14.86 19.92
C SER A 409 9.88 13.68 19.14
N VAL A 410 10.60 12.55 19.18
CA VAL A 410 10.12 11.32 18.55
C VAL A 410 9.04 10.66 19.40
N GLY A 411 7.92 10.34 18.77
CA GLY A 411 6.82 9.60 19.37
C GLY A 411 6.15 8.66 18.38
N GLU A 412 5.21 7.83 18.86
CA GLU A 412 4.33 7.05 17.99
C GLU A 412 3.29 7.98 17.35
N LEU A 413 3.19 7.93 16.02
CA LEU A 413 2.19 8.68 15.26
C LEU A 413 0.81 8.05 15.41
N LEU A 414 -0.16 8.84 15.87
CA LEU A 414 -1.57 8.53 15.87
C LEU A 414 -2.29 9.43 14.87
N VAL A 415 -3.30 8.89 14.19
CA VAL A 415 -4.14 9.64 13.26
C VAL A 415 -5.62 9.35 13.46
N ALA A 416 -6.46 10.37 13.23
CA ALA A 416 -7.91 10.24 13.22
C ALA A 416 -8.50 11.11 12.09
N GLY A 417 -9.64 10.72 11.55
CA GLY A 417 -10.30 11.45 10.47
C GLY A 417 -11.33 10.59 9.73
N GLU A 418 -12.00 11.19 8.78
CA GLU A 418 -13.05 10.51 8.01
C GLU A 418 -12.49 9.39 7.12
N HIS A 419 -11.28 9.56 6.59
CA HIS A 419 -10.54 8.58 5.79
C HIS A 419 -9.54 7.76 6.64
N VAL A 420 -9.82 7.63 7.94
CA VAL A 420 -9.10 6.74 8.85
C VAL A 420 -10.02 5.60 9.26
N CYS A 421 -9.56 4.37 9.03
CA CYS A 421 -10.30 3.16 9.38
C CYS A 421 -10.53 3.09 10.90
N ARG A 422 -11.80 2.98 11.31
CA ARG A 422 -12.20 3.02 12.73
C ARG A 422 -12.09 1.68 13.43
N THR A 423 -12.14 0.56 12.68
CA THR A 423 -12.14 -0.77 13.28
C THR A 423 -11.49 -1.82 12.37
N TYR A 424 -11.27 -3.00 12.92
CA TYR A 424 -10.89 -4.18 12.15
C TYR A 424 -12.05 -5.18 12.15
N TYR A 425 -12.38 -5.71 10.99
CA TYR A 425 -13.51 -6.59 10.80
C TYR A 425 -13.38 -7.86 11.65
N ASN A 426 -14.39 -8.11 12.51
CA ASN A 426 -14.45 -9.26 13.42
C ASN A 426 -13.18 -9.49 14.26
N ASN A 427 -12.37 -8.44 14.55
CA ASN A 427 -11.12 -8.59 15.27
C ASN A 427 -10.97 -7.58 16.42
N PRO A 428 -11.65 -7.80 17.58
CA PRO A 428 -11.60 -6.91 18.73
C PRO A 428 -10.19 -6.80 19.36
N GLU A 429 -9.37 -7.84 19.27
CA GLU A 429 -8.00 -7.81 19.78
C GLU A 429 -7.10 -6.88 18.96
N ALA A 430 -7.27 -6.88 17.63
CA ALA A 430 -6.59 -5.93 16.76
C ALA A 430 -7.06 -4.49 17.05
N PHE A 431 -8.34 -4.29 17.39
CA PHE A 431 -8.85 -2.99 17.82
C PHE A 431 -8.14 -2.53 19.09
N LYS A 432 -8.12 -3.32 20.16
CA LYS A 432 -7.49 -2.98 21.44
C LYS A 432 -6.03 -2.56 21.30
N THR A 433 -5.28 -3.20 20.41
CA THR A 433 -3.84 -2.96 20.27
C THR A 433 -3.51 -1.82 19.30
N SER A 434 -4.38 -1.55 18.32
CA SER A 434 -4.09 -0.61 17.23
C SER A 434 -5.04 0.58 17.15
N LYS A 435 -6.00 0.68 18.04
CA LYS A 435 -6.96 1.79 18.11
C LYS A 435 -7.10 2.30 19.54
N ILE A 436 -7.40 3.58 19.66
CA ILE A 436 -7.76 4.23 20.92
C ILE A 436 -9.08 4.95 20.68
N ARG A 437 -10.13 4.57 21.41
CA ARG A 437 -11.35 5.37 21.46
C ARG A 437 -11.22 6.28 22.67
N ASP A 438 -11.19 7.60 22.44
CA ASP A 438 -11.04 8.56 23.52
C ASP A 438 -12.39 8.99 24.12
N HIS A 439 -12.34 9.83 25.16
CA HIS A 439 -13.51 10.33 25.89
C HIS A 439 -14.44 11.23 25.04
N ASN A 440 -14.00 11.69 23.88
CA ASN A 440 -14.80 12.44 22.91
C ASN A 440 -15.38 11.53 21.81
N ASP A 441 -15.31 10.20 21.97
CA ASP A 441 -15.72 9.18 21.00
C ASP A 441 -14.92 9.22 19.67
N ILE A 442 -13.76 9.89 19.65
CA ILE A 442 -12.85 9.89 18.51
C ILE A 442 -12.06 8.59 18.53
N VAL A 443 -12.03 7.90 17.37
CA VAL A 443 -11.22 6.70 17.21
C VAL A 443 -9.90 7.06 16.52
N TRP A 444 -8.83 6.98 17.28
CA TRP A 444 -7.46 7.19 16.85
C TRP A 444 -6.85 5.88 16.37
N HIS A 445 -6.23 5.90 15.20
CA HIS A 445 -5.42 4.80 14.71
C HIS A 445 -3.98 4.96 15.17
N ARG A 446 -3.47 3.96 15.89
CA ARG A 446 -2.05 3.81 16.19
C ARG A 446 -1.35 3.24 14.96
N THR A 447 -0.55 4.05 14.28
CA THR A 447 0.12 3.63 13.05
C THR A 447 1.22 2.60 13.30
N GLY A 448 1.75 2.59 14.52
CA GLY A 448 2.95 1.84 14.88
C GLY A 448 4.22 2.45 14.27
N ASP A 449 4.11 3.55 13.53
CA ASP A 449 5.25 4.29 13.01
C ASP A 449 5.70 5.34 14.03
N LEU A 450 7.01 5.47 14.17
CA LEU A 450 7.64 6.47 15.01
C LEU A 450 8.11 7.62 14.16
N GLY A 451 7.84 8.81 14.62
CA GLY A 451 8.21 10.02 13.92
C GLY A 451 8.17 11.26 14.81
N ARG A 452 8.42 12.37 14.18
CA ARG A 452 8.31 13.71 14.77
C ARG A 452 7.85 14.70 13.74
N HIS A 453 7.33 15.82 14.14
CA HIS A 453 7.14 16.96 13.24
C HIS A 453 8.12 18.08 13.62
N ASP A 454 8.66 18.73 12.59
CA ASP A 454 9.58 19.84 12.78
C ASP A 454 8.83 21.18 12.94
N GLU A 455 9.58 22.27 13.09
CA GLU A 455 9.02 23.63 13.22
C GLU A 455 8.31 24.12 11.96
N GLN A 456 8.66 23.58 10.80
CA GLN A 456 8.04 23.85 9.51
C GLN A 456 6.79 22.99 9.26
N GLY A 457 6.47 22.07 10.17
CA GLY A 457 5.34 21.15 10.07
C GLY A 457 5.58 19.91 9.21
N ASN A 458 6.83 19.66 8.80
CA ASN A 458 7.15 18.42 8.09
C ASN A 458 7.17 17.24 9.06
N VAL A 459 6.67 16.13 8.59
CA VAL A 459 6.68 14.86 9.33
C VAL A 459 7.89 14.04 8.92
N TRP A 460 8.65 13.58 9.90
CA TRP A 460 9.83 12.74 9.73
C TRP A 460 9.59 11.38 10.36
N ILE A 461 9.62 10.31 9.55
CA ILE A 461 9.47 8.93 10.04
C ILE A 461 10.86 8.37 10.33
N VAL A 462 11.05 7.86 11.54
CA VAL A 462 12.34 7.35 12.04
C VAL A 462 12.37 5.84 12.25
N GLY A 463 11.22 5.18 12.20
CA GLY A 463 11.14 3.72 12.35
C GLY A 463 9.77 3.22 12.75
N ARG A 464 9.74 1.99 13.23
CA ARG A 464 8.54 1.32 13.74
C ARG A 464 8.69 0.97 15.21
N ILE A 465 7.61 1.04 15.98
CA ILE A 465 7.59 0.78 17.42
C ILE A 465 8.16 -0.60 17.81
N HIS A 466 7.91 -1.63 16.99
CA HIS A 466 8.39 -2.98 17.25
C HIS A 466 9.84 -3.23 16.84
N ASN A 467 10.46 -2.27 16.12
CA ASN A 467 11.86 -2.33 15.71
C ASN A 467 12.75 -1.38 16.51
N VAL A 468 12.18 -0.66 17.49
CA VAL A 468 12.95 0.20 18.40
C VAL A 468 13.94 -0.65 19.17
N ILE A 469 15.17 -0.18 19.21
CA ILE A 469 16.26 -0.77 19.99
C ILE A 469 16.33 -0.01 21.31
N GLU A 470 16.21 -0.71 22.43
CA GLU A 470 16.32 -0.13 23.76
C GLU A 470 17.71 -0.42 24.34
N ARG A 471 18.58 0.58 24.33
CA ARG A 471 19.97 0.48 24.74
C ARG A 471 20.31 1.53 25.79
N ASP A 472 20.83 1.11 26.95
CA ASP A 472 21.20 1.99 28.07
C ASP A 472 20.08 2.96 28.46
N GLY A 473 18.82 2.49 28.47
CA GLY A 473 17.64 3.31 28.76
C GLY A 473 17.31 4.36 27.69
N LYS A 474 17.92 4.28 26.50
CA LYS A 474 17.64 5.16 25.36
C LYS A 474 17.06 4.35 24.20
N TYR A 475 16.22 5.02 23.40
CA TYR A 475 15.68 4.45 22.19
C TYR A 475 16.55 4.81 20.99
N LEU A 476 16.90 3.79 20.16
CA LEU A 476 17.58 3.94 18.89
C LEU A 476 16.64 3.50 17.76
N PHE A 477 16.72 4.19 16.63
CA PHE A 477 15.81 4.01 15.52
C PHE A 477 16.56 3.49 14.29
N PRO A 478 16.14 2.35 13.67
CA PRO A 478 16.89 1.71 12.61
C PRO A 478 17.07 2.52 11.33
N VAL A 479 16.09 3.35 10.95
CA VAL A 479 16.04 4.00 9.63
C VAL A 479 17.28 4.83 9.32
N GLN A 480 17.74 5.66 10.25
CA GLN A 480 18.95 6.48 10.04
C GLN A 480 20.18 5.60 9.81
N ALA A 481 20.36 4.59 10.67
CA ALA A 481 21.47 3.64 10.53
C ALA A 481 21.45 2.93 9.18
N GLU A 482 20.29 2.45 8.76
CA GLU A 482 20.15 1.74 7.49
C GLU A 482 20.42 2.63 6.27
N VAL A 483 20.09 3.91 6.32
CA VAL A 483 20.44 4.86 5.25
C VAL A 483 21.97 5.01 5.17
N VAL A 484 22.66 5.18 6.31
CA VAL A 484 24.13 5.23 6.37
C VAL A 484 24.75 3.96 5.78
N LEU A 485 24.25 2.81 6.20
CA LEU A 485 24.78 1.50 5.77
C LEU A 485 24.53 1.26 4.27
N LYS A 486 23.36 1.61 3.75
CA LYS A 486 23.00 1.44 2.32
C LYS A 486 23.84 2.33 1.39
N ARG A 487 24.35 3.47 1.86
CA ARG A 487 25.25 4.35 1.10
C ARG A 487 26.65 3.79 0.97
N GLN A 488 27.04 2.77 1.76
CA GLN A 488 28.37 2.19 1.65
C GLN A 488 28.56 1.49 0.29
N PRO A 489 29.70 1.70 -0.41
CA PRO A 489 29.92 1.17 -1.77
C PRO A 489 29.78 -0.35 -1.89
N CYS A 490 30.11 -1.07 -0.81
CA CYS A 490 30.03 -2.54 -0.76
C CYS A 490 28.61 -3.07 -0.51
N THR A 491 27.67 -2.25 -0.05
CA THR A 491 26.38 -2.68 0.47
C THR A 491 25.36 -2.86 -0.65
N ARG A 492 24.72 -4.02 -0.70
CA ARG A 492 23.51 -4.31 -1.47
C ARG A 492 22.25 -4.10 -0.63
N LEU A 493 22.21 -4.72 0.57
CA LEU A 493 21.15 -4.57 1.57
C LEU A 493 21.77 -4.32 2.94
N ALA A 494 21.05 -3.65 3.81
CA ALA A 494 21.47 -3.40 5.17
C ALA A 494 20.31 -3.47 6.16
N ALA A 495 20.58 -3.93 7.37
CA ALA A 495 19.69 -3.86 8.51
C ALA A 495 20.44 -3.41 9.76
N TYR A 496 19.74 -2.69 10.63
CA TYR A 496 20.24 -2.31 11.95
C TYR A 496 19.27 -2.78 13.00
N LEU A 497 19.69 -3.65 13.91
CA LEU A 497 18.78 -4.29 14.87
C LEU A 497 19.38 -4.42 16.26
N GLY A 498 18.50 -4.50 17.25
CA GLY A 498 18.83 -4.83 18.64
C GLY A 498 18.82 -6.34 18.86
N VAL A 499 19.76 -6.79 19.66
CA VAL A 499 19.82 -8.17 20.17
C VAL A 499 19.93 -8.10 21.71
N PRO A 500 19.15 -8.89 22.45
CA PRO A 500 19.20 -8.85 23.91
C PRO A 500 20.60 -8.95 24.49
N ASP A 501 20.95 -8.05 25.40
CA ASP A 501 22.23 -8.00 26.10
C ASP A 501 22.01 -7.72 27.59
N PRO A 502 22.62 -8.51 28.51
CA PRO A 502 22.38 -8.37 29.95
C PRO A 502 22.83 -7.04 30.57
N LYS A 503 23.76 -6.32 29.93
CA LYS A 503 24.33 -5.07 30.42
C LYS A 503 23.69 -3.85 29.78
N LEU A 504 23.44 -3.94 28.47
CA LEU A 504 23.00 -2.82 27.65
C LEU A 504 21.46 -2.79 27.45
N GLY A 505 20.73 -3.85 27.87
CA GLY A 505 19.37 -4.11 27.43
C GLY A 505 19.39 -4.74 26.05
N GLU A 506 19.81 -4.00 25.03
CA GLU A 506 20.08 -4.52 23.69
C GLU A 506 21.43 -4.03 23.15
N LYS A 507 22.24 -4.93 22.62
CA LYS A 507 23.39 -4.58 21.79
C LYS A 507 22.94 -4.31 20.36
N THR A 508 23.65 -3.40 19.70
CA THR A 508 23.34 -2.99 18.33
C THR A 508 24.13 -3.78 17.31
N VAL A 509 23.46 -4.31 16.31
CA VAL A 509 24.04 -5.13 15.25
C VAL A 509 23.74 -4.54 13.89
N CYS A 510 24.82 -4.24 13.14
CA CYS A 510 24.75 -3.92 11.72
C CYS A 510 24.86 -5.21 10.91
N VAL A 511 23.86 -5.51 10.08
CA VAL A 511 23.89 -6.63 9.14
C VAL A 511 24.02 -6.08 7.74
N ILE A 512 25.04 -6.53 7.01
CA ILE A 512 25.35 -6.08 5.66
C ILE A 512 25.28 -7.27 4.70
N ALA A 513 24.43 -7.21 3.71
CA ALA A 513 24.51 -8.07 2.55
C ALA A 513 25.35 -7.36 1.48
N PRO A 514 26.53 -7.87 1.13
CA PRO A 514 27.39 -7.21 0.16
C PRO A 514 26.85 -7.36 -1.27
N LYS A 515 27.36 -6.53 -2.19
CA LYS A 515 27.05 -6.62 -3.62
C LYS A 515 27.57 -7.92 -4.23
N ASP A 516 28.73 -8.39 -3.78
CA ASP A 516 29.30 -9.69 -4.15
C ASP A 516 29.40 -10.56 -2.89
N ASN A 517 28.68 -11.67 -2.87
CA ASN A 517 28.68 -12.62 -1.75
C ASN A 517 30.05 -13.35 -1.58
N ALA A 518 30.90 -13.36 -2.61
CA ALA A 518 32.24 -13.93 -2.50
C ALA A 518 33.10 -13.12 -1.52
N ASP A 519 32.81 -11.84 -1.34
CA ASP A 519 33.52 -10.94 -0.42
C ASP A 519 33.44 -11.39 1.04
N ILE A 520 32.34 -12.07 1.43
CA ILE A 520 32.13 -12.56 2.82
C ILE A 520 33.23 -13.55 3.24
N LYS A 521 33.78 -14.29 2.29
CA LYS A 521 34.85 -15.27 2.56
C LYS A 521 36.23 -14.62 2.73
N ASN A 522 36.37 -13.35 2.36
CA ASN A 522 37.60 -12.59 2.46
C ASN A 522 37.67 -11.84 3.80
N GLN A 523 38.23 -12.46 4.82
CA GLN A 523 38.32 -11.89 6.17
C GLN A 523 39.00 -10.51 6.22
N LYS A 524 40.07 -10.30 5.42
CA LYS A 524 40.77 -9.02 5.37
C LYS A 524 39.85 -7.91 4.82
N LEU A 525 39.15 -8.18 3.74
CA LEU A 525 38.22 -7.24 3.13
C LEU A 525 37.05 -6.95 4.07
N CYS A 526 36.50 -7.94 4.77
CA CYS A 526 35.47 -7.74 5.78
C CYS A 526 35.97 -6.83 6.92
N ALA A 527 37.17 -7.01 7.42
CA ALA A 527 37.76 -6.16 8.48
C ALA A 527 37.96 -4.69 8.02
N GLU A 528 38.43 -4.49 6.79
CA GLU A 528 38.56 -3.15 6.20
C GLU A 528 37.18 -2.47 6.07
N ARG A 529 36.18 -3.18 5.58
CA ARG A 529 34.80 -2.67 5.45
C ARG A 529 34.15 -2.40 6.80
N GLU A 530 34.36 -3.27 7.78
CA GLU A 530 33.87 -3.05 9.15
C GLU A 530 34.44 -1.77 9.74
N THR A 531 35.74 -1.52 9.56
CA THR A 531 36.38 -0.30 10.03
C THR A 531 35.74 0.94 9.42
N GLU A 532 35.47 0.92 8.13
CA GLU A 532 34.81 2.04 7.44
C GLU A 532 33.35 2.22 7.88
N ILE A 533 32.60 1.14 8.03
CA ILE A 533 31.23 1.16 8.55
C ILE A 533 31.20 1.81 9.94
N ARG A 534 32.08 1.35 10.86
CA ARG A 534 32.15 1.93 12.22
C ARG A 534 32.49 3.40 12.19
N ARG A 535 33.44 3.83 11.35
CA ARG A 535 33.82 5.23 11.17
C ARG A 535 32.63 6.10 10.74
N VAL A 536 31.87 5.67 9.72
CA VAL A 536 30.74 6.44 9.20
C VAL A 536 29.56 6.43 10.17
N MET A 537 29.32 5.32 10.85
CA MET A 537 28.28 5.21 11.89
C MET A 537 28.59 6.11 13.09
N ASP A 538 29.84 6.14 13.56
CA ASP A 538 30.29 7.01 14.66
C ASP A 538 30.14 8.49 14.29
N LYS A 539 30.51 8.87 13.06
CA LYS A 539 30.30 10.22 12.53
C LYS A 539 28.84 10.67 12.60
N ASN A 540 27.90 9.74 12.42
CA ASN A 540 26.47 9.95 12.55
C ASN A 540 25.96 9.75 13.99
N LYS A 541 26.84 9.50 14.96
CA LYS A 541 26.51 9.26 16.38
C LYS A 541 25.60 8.04 16.57
N ILE A 542 25.77 7.01 15.74
CA ILE A 542 25.01 5.77 15.79
C ILE A 542 25.90 4.67 16.38
N PRO A 543 25.58 4.11 17.55
CA PRO A 543 26.38 3.09 18.19
C PRO A 543 26.40 1.78 17.40
N VAL A 544 27.55 1.10 17.37
CA VAL A 544 27.73 -0.20 16.71
C VAL A 544 28.51 -1.15 17.61
N ASP A 545 27.83 -2.16 18.16
CA ASP A 545 28.48 -3.18 18.97
C ASP A 545 29.05 -4.31 18.09
N GLN A 546 28.33 -4.68 17.01
CA GLN A 546 28.73 -5.76 16.11
C GLN A 546 28.40 -5.44 14.66
N VAL A 547 29.27 -5.87 13.74
CA VAL A 547 29.02 -5.86 12.29
C VAL A 547 29.03 -7.30 11.79
N ILE A 548 28.02 -7.68 11.03
CA ILE A 548 27.86 -9.01 10.45
C ILE A 548 27.72 -8.87 8.93
N PHE A 549 28.56 -9.56 8.17
CA PHE A 549 28.37 -9.73 6.74
C PHE A 549 27.57 -11.01 6.50
N HIS A 550 26.39 -10.88 5.89
CA HIS A 550 25.45 -11.96 5.66
C HIS A 550 25.09 -12.05 4.17
N PRO A 551 24.92 -13.25 3.60
CA PRO A 551 24.70 -13.39 2.15
C PRO A 551 23.41 -12.72 1.67
N ASP A 552 22.40 -12.63 2.52
CA ASP A 552 21.15 -11.95 2.20
C ASP A 552 20.46 -11.40 3.45
N ILE A 553 19.49 -10.49 3.27
CA ILE A 553 18.65 -9.96 4.34
C ILE A 553 17.20 -10.23 3.94
N PRO A 554 16.42 -10.92 4.79
CA PRO A 554 15.00 -11.17 4.51
C PRO A 554 14.24 -9.87 4.34
N MET A 555 13.54 -9.72 3.21
CA MET A 555 12.75 -8.56 2.86
C MET A 555 11.28 -8.94 2.67
N ASP A 556 10.37 -8.00 2.93
CA ASP A 556 8.94 -8.21 2.70
C ASP A 556 8.67 -8.61 1.23
N LEU A 557 7.77 -9.56 1.04
CA LEU A 557 7.46 -10.10 -0.29
C LEU A 557 6.77 -9.08 -1.19
N ARG A 558 6.03 -8.13 -0.60
CA ARG A 558 5.18 -7.19 -1.33
C ARG A 558 5.96 -6.09 -2.04
N HIS A 559 6.89 -5.44 -1.32
CA HIS A 559 7.60 -4.27 -1.83
C HIS A 559 9.11 -4.51 -1.93
N ARG A 560 9.62 -5.58 -1.34
CA ARG A 560 11.06 -5.87 -1.16
C ARG A 560 11.85 -4.66 -0.64
N SER A 561 11.20 -3.85 0.18
CA SER A 561 11.72 -2.58 0.69
C SER A 561 11.81 -2.52 2.21
N LYS A 562 11.15 -3.46 2.90
CA LYS A 562 11.11 -3.53 4.37
C LYS A 562 11.82 -4.79 4.85
N VAL A 563 12.74 -4.61 5.81
CA VAL A 563 13.44 -5.72 6.44
C VAL A 563 12.48 -6.52 7.32
N GLU A 564 12.49 -7.83 7.18
CA GLU A 564 11.79 -8.78 8.06
C GLU A 564 12.68 -9.12 9.29
N TYR A 565 12.77 -8.15 10.22
CA TYR A 565 13.67 -8.22 11.37
C TYR A 565 13.50 -9.47 12.24
N GLY A 566 12.26 -9.98 12.38
CA GLY A 566 11.99 -11.21 13.12
C GLY A 566 12.69 -12.41 12.50
N ILE A 567 12.50 -12.59 11.19
CA ILE A 567 13.13 -13.66 10.41
C ILE A 567 14.66 -13.52 10.48
N LEU A 568 15.17 -12.30 10.27
CA LEU A 568 16.62 -12.05 10.31
C LEU A 568 17.22 -12.38 11.67
N ARG A 569 16.59 -11.99 12.79
CA ARG A 569 17.05 -12.34 14.14
C ARG A 569 17.09 -13.85 14.35
N ASP A 570 16.09 -14.58 13.88
CA ASP A 570 16.02 -16.04 14.02
C ASP A 570 17.11 -16.74 13.20
N GLU A 571 17.40 -16.25 11.98
CA GLU A 571 18.49 -16.75 11.13
C GLU A 571 19.85 -16.51 11.78
N LEU A 572 20.11 -15.31 12.30
CA LEU A 572 21.36 -14.96 12.98
C LEU A 572 21.57 -15.79 14.25
N LYS A 573 20.52 -16.03 15.04
CA LYS A 573 20.57 -16.92 16.22
C LYS A 573 20.87 -18.36 15.83
N LYS A 574 20.19 -18.91 14.82
CA LYS A 574 20.43 -20.28 14.33
C LYS A 574 21.84 -20.46 13.81
N SER A 575 22.43 -19.42 13.25
CA SER A 575 23.82 -19.43 12.75
C SER A 575 24.85 -19.15 13.82
N GLY A 576 24.45 -18.89 15.08
CA GLY A 576 25.35 -18.56 16.18
C GLY A 576 26.12 -17.25 16.02
N LEU A 577 25.58 -16.35 15.21
CA LEU A 577 26.18 -15.03 14.95
C LEU A 577 25.75 -13.98 15.99
N VAL A 578 24.61 -14.21 16.68
CA VAL A 578 24.09 -13.35 17.75
C VAL A 578 23.56 -14.17 18.91
#